data_2dcc07bda7feff452f0576012adb1053
#
_entry.id   2dcc07bda7feff452f0576012adb1053
#
_cell.length_a   1.000
_cell.length_b   1.000
_cell.length_c   1.000
_cell.angle_alpha   90.00
_cell.angle_beta   90.00
_cell.angle_gamma   90.00
#
_symmetry.space_group_name_H-M   'P 1'
#
loop_
_entity.id
_entity.type
_entity.pdbx_description
1 polymer ?
#
loop_
_entity_poly.entity_id
_entity_poly.type
_entity_poly.pdbx_seq_one_letter_code
_entity_poly.pdbx_strand_id
1 'polypeptide(L)'
;MMKAVRYFAIAVLLFLIQLTPRPAMACVEGLSWGMDLSSAERHLGVSLTPVQEELNRNLFEVRDFQMSGLPVNTLRVRVEEEDGLKQLAYEMDYENMTEVLAGLRHRFGPPVGTSVDVDGRSPQQQWIWHTGEDVITAIKSEQRSFLLSYRPSLLDPSFL
;
A
#
# COMPACT_ATOMS: atom_id res chain seq x y z
N MET A 1 42.66 -30.49 -11.36
CA MET A 1 41.80 -30.30 -10.17
C MET A 1 41.51 -28.84 -9.84
N MET A 2 42.45 -27.90 -9.94
CA MET A 2 42.24 -26.47 -9.59
C MET A 2 41.18 -25.71 -10.42
N LYS A 3 40.93 -26.07 -11.68
CA LYS A 3 39.94 -25.40 -12.54
C LYS A 3 38.49 -25.74 -12.12
N ALA A 4 38.20 -26.97 -11.74
CA ALA A 4 36.85 -27.41 -11.32
C ALA A 4 36.40 -26.73 -10.02
N VAL A 5 37.29 -26.53 -9.06
CA VAL A 5 37.02 -25.84 -7.78
C VAL A 5 36.64 -24.37 -8.00
N ARG A 6 37.29 -23.71 -8.97
CA ARG A 6 37.01 -22.28 -9.30
C ARG A 6 35.59 -22.12 -9.89
N TYR A 7 35.15 -23.01 -10.76
CA TYR A 7 33.80 -22.95 -11.35
C TYR A 7 32.73 -23.28 -10.31
N PHE A 8 33.01 -24.21 -9.40
CA PHE A 8 32.08 -24.52 -8.31
C PHE A 8 31.92 -23.35 -7.34
N ALA A 9 32.98 -22.66 -6.97
CA ALA A 9 32.91 -21.48 -6.10
C ALA A 9 32.14 -20.31 -6.75
N ILE A 10 32.31 -20.09 -8.07
CA ILE A 10 31.56 -19.06 -8.81
C ILE A 10 30.07 -19.42 -8.91
N ALA A 11 29.74 -20.69 -9.14
CA ALA A 11 28.33 -21.15 -9.19
C ALA A 11 27.62 -20.99 -7.85
N VAL A 12 28.28 -21.29 -6.73
CA VAL A 12 27.76 -21.10 -5.38
C VAL A 12 27.56 -19.63 -5.05
N LEU A 13 28.50 -18.75 -5.45
CA LEU A 13 28.40 -17.31 -5.27
C LEU A 13 27.23 -16.71 -6.06
N LEU A 14 27.00 -17.14 -7.29
CA LEU A 14 25.88 -16.72 -8.12
C LEU A 14 24.53 -17.20 -7.58
N PHE A 15 24.50 -18.38 -6.94
CA PHE A 15 23.28 -18.91 -6.32
C PHE A 15 22.91 -18.16 -5.04
N LEU A 16 23.91 -17.71 -4.26
CA LEU A 16 23.68 -16.93 -3.03
C LEU A 16 23.14 -15.53 -3.29
N ILE A 17 23.41 -14.94 -4.45
CA ILE A 17 22.89 -13.61 -4.84
C ILE A 17 21.37 -13.65 -5.10
N GLN A 18 20.81 -14.81 -5.40
CA GLN A 18 19.36 -14.96 -5.65
C GLN A 18 18.51 -15.08 -4.39
N LEU A 19 19.11 -15.23 -3.21
CA LEU A 19 18.44 -15.39 -1.93
C LEU A 19 18.20 -14.08 -1.17
N THR A 20 18.48 -12.92 -1.77
CA THR A 20 18.11 -11.65 -1.16
C THR A 20 16.56 -11.53 -1.20
N PRO A 21 15.88 -11.43 -0.04
CA PRO A 21 14.45 -11.16 -0.02
C PRO A 21 14.22 -9.86 -0.78
N ARG A 22 13.41 -9.92 -1.84
CA ARG A 22 12.97 -8.72 -2.53
C ARG A 22 12.08 -7.97 -1.56
N PRO A 23 12.32 -6.67 -1.32
CA PRO A 23 11.38 -5.88 -0.53
C PRO A 23 10.01 -5.96 -1.22
N ALA A 24 8.98 -6.28 -0.45
CA ALA A 24 7.61 -6.25 -0.93
C ALA A 24 7.31 -4.81 -1.39
N MET A 25 7.16 -4.62 -2.69
CA MET A 25 6.83 -3.30 -3.24
C MET A 25 5.35 -3.05 -3.02
N ALA A 26 5.02 -2.06 -2.18
CA ALA A 26 3.69 -1.50 -2.21
C ALA A 26 3.42 -1.03 -3.66
N CYS A 27 2.31 -1.50 -4.24
CA CYS A 27 2.02 -1.25 -5.65
C CYS A 27 1.67 0.21 -5.98
N VAL A 28 1.90 1.15 -5.08
CA VAL A 28 1.49 2.56 -5.19
C VAL A 28 2.69 3.47 -5.02
N GLU A 29 2.87 4.40 -5.95
CA GLU A 29 3.86 5.49 -5.91
C GLU A 29 5.32 5.04 -5.69
N GLY A 30 5.68 3.78 -5.97
CA GLY A 30 7.03 3.25 -5.79
C GLY A 30 7.44 3.04 -4.32
N LEU A 31 6.49 3.07 -3.40
CA LEU A 31 6.72 2.80 -1.98
C LEU A 31 6.92 1.31 -1.73
N SER A 32 7.62 0.97 -0.65
CA SER A 32 7.80 -0.41 -0.18
C SER A 32 7.37 -0.52 1.27
N TRP A 33 6.71 -1.61 1.62
CA TRP A 33 6.36 -1.89 3.01
C TRP A 33 7.63 -1.97 3.87
N GLY A 34 7.56 -1.45 5.08
CA GLY A 34 8.72 -1.36 5.97
C GLY A 34 9.64 -0.16 5.73
N MET A 35 9.35 0.70 4.74
CA MET A 35 10.12 1.92 4.48
C MET A 35 9.98 2.89 5.64
N ASP A 36 11.08 3.54 6.05
CA ASP A 36 11.05 4.60 7.05
C ASP A 36 10.36 5.88 6.54
N LEU A 37 9.98 6.76 7.48
CA LEU A 37 9.26 8.00 7.17
C LEU A 37 10.02 8.88 6.17
N SER A 38 11.32 9.11 6.38
CA SER A 38 12.13 9.98 5.51
C SER A 38 12.22 9.46 4.09
N SER A 39 12.29 8.14 3.94
CA SER A 39 12.30 7.48 2.63
C SER A 39 10.93 7.56 1.96
N ALA A 40 9.83 7.42 2.73
CA ALA A 40 8.47 7.59 2.21
C ALA A 40 8.24 9.03 1.72
N GLU A 41 8.61 10.05 2.50
CA GLU A 41 8.53 11.47 2.13
C GLU A 41 9.29 11.77 0.83
N ARG A 42 10.50 11.21 0.70
CA ARG A 42 11.33 11.39 -0.50
C ARG A 42 10.69 10.77 -1.74
N HIS A 43 10.08 9.60 -1.61
CA HIS A 43 9.37 8.95 -2.74
C HIS A 43 8.09 9.67 -3.13
N LEU A 44 7.33 10.13 -2.14
CA LEU A 44 6.10 10.89 -2.36
C LEU A 44 6.37 12.32 -2.84
N GLY A 45 7.59 12.84 -2.63
CA GLY A 45 7.95 14.21 -2.98
C GLY A 45 7.27 15.27 -2.10
N VAL A 46 6.83 14.90 -0.89
CA VAL A 46 6.10 15.77 0.05
C VAL A 46 6.61 15.58 1.47
N SER A 47 6.40 16.60 2.33
CA SER A 47 6.62 16.45 3.76
C SER A 47 5.32 16.03 4.45
N LEU A 48 5.42 15.05 5.32
CA LEU A 48 4.30 14.50 6.08
C LEU A 48 4.25 15.13 7.48
N THR A 49 3.07 15.55 7.88
CA THR A 49 2.84 16.19 9.20
C THR A 49 2.26 15.17 10.16
N PRO A 50 2.77 15.01 11.40
CA PRO A 50 2.19 14.10 12.36
C PRO A 50 0.77 14.51 12.74
N VAL A 51 -0.14 13.54 12.78
CA VAL A 51 -1.51 13.75 13.25
C VAL A 51 -1.49 13.88 14.77
N GLN A 52 -1.97 15.02 15.30
CA GLN A 52 -1.89 15.39 16.73
C GLN A 52 -3.01 14.73 17.55
N GLU A 53 -3.16 13.42 17.47
CA GLU A 53 -4.09 12.66 18.29
C GLU A 53 -3.30 11.63 19.09
N GLU A 54 -3.53 11.53 20.42
CA GLU A 54 -2.80 10.60 21.29
C GLU A 54 -2.86 9.14 20.85
N LEU A 55 -3.95 8.73 20.22
CA LEU A 55 -4.16 7.38 19.71
C LEU A 55 -3.48 7.12 18.35
N ASN A 56 -2.95 8.16 17.70
CA ASN A 56 -2.42 8.11 16.34
C ASN A 56 -0.96 8.54 16.21
N ARG A 57 -0.11 8.21 17.20
CA ARG A 57 1.30 8.65 17.26
C ARG A 57 2.12 8.33 16.02
N ASN A 58 1.78 7.25 15.32
CA ASN A 58 2.50 6.75 14.14
C ASN A 58 1.78 7.10 12.83
N LEU A 59 0.80 8.03 12.89
CA LEU A 59 0.04 8.47 11.74
C LEU A 59 0.51 9.86 11.30
N PHE A 60 0.80 9.99 10.02
CA PHE A 60 1.22 11.22 9.37
C PHE A 60 0.27 11.55 8.24
N GLU A 61 0.11 12.83 7.92
CA GLU A 61 -0.76 13.26 6.82
C GLU A 61 -0.14 14.37 5.97
N VAL A 62 -0.61 14.45 4.73
CA VAL A 62 -0.46 15.60 3.84
C VAL A 62 -1.79 15.86 3.15
N ARG A 63 -2.13 17.14 2.98
CA ARG A 63 -3.36 17.61 2.28
C ARG A 63 -3.03 18.06 0.87
N ASP A 64 -4.08 18.09 0.03
CA ASP A 64 -3.99 18.55 -1.36
C ASP A 64 -2.90 17.80 -2.16
N PHE A 65 -2.84 16.48 -1.98
CA PHE A 65 -1.89 15.59 -2.66
C PHE A 65 -2.39 15.25 -4.07
N GLN A 66 -1.47 14.87 -4.95
CA GLN A 66 -1.80 14.38 -6.30
C GLN A 66 -1.34 12.92 -6.45
N MET A 67 -2.29 12.02 -6.70
CA MET A 67 -2.00 10.61 -6.98
C MET A 67 -2.17 10.34 -8.48
N SER A 68 -1.07 10.21 -9.22
CA SER A 68 -1.12 9.95 -10.68
C SER A 68 -2.03 10.93 -11.44
N GLY A 69 -2.06 12.18 -11.02
CA GLY A 69 -2.89 13.24 -11.62
C GLY A 69 -4.30 13.36 -11.04
N LEU A 70 -4.73 12.46 -10.15
CA LEU A 70 -6.00 12.54 -9.44
C LEU A 70 -5.82 13.37 -8.15
N PRO A 71 -6.73 14.31 -7.87
CA PRO A 71 -6.69 15.08 -6.64
C PRO A 71 -7.05 14.21 -5.43
N VAL A 72 -6.25 14.31 -4.39
CA VAL A 72 -6.42 13.64 -3.10
C VAL A 72 -6.53 14.70 -2.02
N ASN A 73 -7.64 14.74 -1.30
CA ASN A 73 -7.89 15.72 -0.25
C ASN A 73 -6.93 15.53 0.92
N THR A 74 -6.72 14.26 1.31
CA THR A 74 -5.80 13.91 2.38
C THR A 74 -5.16 12.54 2.08
N LEU A 75 -3.83 12.50 2.08
CA LEU A 75 -3.07 11.26 2.16
C LEU A 75 -2.63 11.05 3.61
N ARG A 76 -2.99 9.90 4.18
CA ARG A 76 -2.51 9.46 5.50
C ARG A 76 -1.56 8.29 5.35
N VAL A 77 -0.48 8.33 6.11
CA VAL A 77 0.60 7.35 6.08
C VAL A 77 0.85 6.88 7.51
N ARG A 78 0.79 5.57 7.74
CA ARG A 78 1.15 4.97 9.03
C ARG A 78 2.55 4.37 8.94
N VAL A 79 3.45 4.85 9.80
CA VAL A 79 4.84 4.38 9.88
C VAL A 79 5.14 4.00 11.32
N GLU A 80 5.35 2.72 11.58
CA GLU A 80 5.72 2.20 12.90
C GLU A 80 7.24 2.32 13.10
N GLU A 81 7.68 2.56 14.34
CA GLU A 81 9.11 2.80 14.66
C GLU A 81 10.01 1.62 14.25
N GLU A 82 9.59 0.39 14.54
CA GLU A 82 10.39 -0.81 14.26
C GLU A 82 10.11 -1.41 12.89
N ASP A 83 8.88 -1.27 12.41
CA ASP A 83 8.35 -1.98 11.25
C ASP A 83 8.22 -1.10 10.00
N GLY A 84 8.41 0.21 10.10
CA GLY A 84 8.29 1.17 9.00
C GLY A 84 6.86 1.31 8.46
N LEU A 85 6.73 1.55 7.16
CA LEU A 85 5.46 1.80 6.47
C LEU A 85 4.51 0.60 6.56
N LYS A 86 3.31 0.81 7.10
CA LYS A 86 2.27 -0.20 7.30
C LYS A 86 0.94 0.11 6.62
N GLN A 87 0.68 1.37 6.30
CA GLN A 87 -0.59 1.76 5.67
C GLN A 87 -0.44 3.04 4.88
N LEU A 88 -1.13 3.08 3.75
CA LEU A 88 -1.43 4.27 2.97
C LEU A 88 -2.95 4.41 2.88
N ALA A 89 -3.48 5.60 3.06
CA ALA A 89 -4.91 5.88 2.93
C ALA A 89 -5.12 7.22 2.21
N TYR A 90 -5.80 7.15 1.09
CA TYR A 90 -6.13 8.31 0.22
C TYR A 90 -7.60 8.64 0.41
N GLU A 91 -7.89 9.83 0.91
CA GLU A 91 -9.23 10.39 0.98
C GLU A 91 -9.45 11.33 -0.19
N MET A 92 -10.45 11.03 -1.00
CA MET A 92 -10.76 11.75 -2.24
C MET A 92 -12.24 12.11 -2.30
N ASP A 93 -12.59 13.04 -3.19
CA ASP A 93 -13.97 13.30 -3.52
C ASP A 93 -14.60 12.10 -4.23
N TYR A 94 -15.88 11.89 -3.97
CA TYR A 94 -16.67 10.83 -4.56
C TYR A 94 -16.63 10.81 -6.09
N GLU A 95 -16.46 11.96 -6.73
CA GLU A 95 -16.41 12.11 -8.18
C GLU A 95 -15.26 11.30 -8.81
N ASN A 96 -14.15 11.12 -8.09
CA ASN A 96 -12.99 10.37 -8.55
C ASN A 96 -13.16 8.85 -8.40
N MET A 97 -14.19 8.39 -7.68
CA MET A 97 -14.40 6.97 -7.35
C MET A 97 -14.47 6.08 -8.59
N THR A 98 -15.20 6.49 -9.63
CA THR A 98 -15.41 5.67 -10.82
C THR A 98 -14.09 5.40 -11.55
N GLU A 99 -13.25 6.43 -11.67
CA GLU A 99 -11.93 6.32 -12.31
C GLU A 99 -10.99 5.44 -11.50
N VAL A 100 -10.91 5.64 -10.19
CA VAL A 100 -10.08 4.83 -9.29
C VAL A 100 -10.51 3.36 -9.32
N LEU A 101 -11.81 3.06 -9.22
CA LEU A 101 -12.30 1.68 -9.29
C LEU A 101 -12.07 1.04 -10.65
N ALA A 102 -12.16 1.80 -11.74
CA ALA A 102 -11.82 1.30 -13.09
C ALA A 102 -10.33 0.98 -13.19
N GLY A 103 -9.45 1.85 -12.68
CA GLY A 103 -8.01 1.64 -12.63
C GLY A 103 -7.62 0.40 -11.80
N LEU A 104 -8.24 0.22 -10.62
CA LEU A 104 -8.01 -0.96 -9.78
C LEU A 104 -8.45 -2.25 -10.49
N ARG A 105 -9.62 -2.26 -11.12
CA ARG A 105 -10.10 -3.42 -11.89
C ARG A 105 -9.19 -3.73 -13.10
N HIS A 106 -8.71 -2.71 -13.78
CA HIS A 106 -7.80 -2.88 -14.90
C HIS A 106 -6.47 -3.50 -14.47
N ARG A 107 -5.95 -3.07 -13.31
CA ARG A 107 -4.64 -3.49 -12.81
C ARG A 107 -4.68 -4.82 -12.06
N PHE A 108 -5.71 -5.04 -11.24
CA PHE A 108 -5.79 -6.17 -10.31
C PHE A 108 -6.96 -7.13 -10.58
N GLY A 109 -7.73 -6.89 -11.64
CA GLY A 109 -8.92 -7.66 -11.92
C GLY A 109 -10.13 -7.27 -11.05
N PRO A 110 -11.18 -8.10 -11.03
CA PRO A 110 -12.36 -7.85 -10.20
C PRO A 110 -12.00 -7.92 -8.71
N PRO A 111 -12.69 -7.17 -7.81
CA PRO A 111 -12.49 -7.29 -6.38
C PRO A 111 -12.84 -8.70 -5.90
N VAL A 112 -12.10 -9.21 -4.91
CA VAL A 112 -12.35 -10.52 -4.29
C VAL A 112 -13.52 -10.48 -3.30
N GLY A 113 -13.89 -9.28 -2.83
CA GLY A 113 -15.03 -9.06 -1.94
C GLY A 113 -15.70 -7.73 -2.26
N THR A 114 -17.03 -7.74 -2.17
CA THR A 114 -17.86 -6.52 -2.22
C THR A 114 -18.92 -6.63 -1.15
N SER A 115 -19.01 -5.64 -0.29
CA SER A 115 -20.06 -5.59 0.76
C SER A 115 -20.76 -4.24 0.74
N VAL A 116 -22.02 -4.26 1.13
CA VAL A 116 -22.82 -3.06 1.42
C VAL A 116 -23.29 -3.20 2.87
N ASP A 117 -22.76 -2.36 3.74
CA ASP A 117 -23.24 -2.29 5.12
C ASP A 117 -24.49 -1.41 5.15
N VAL A 118 -25.66 -2.03 5.33
CA VAL A 118 -26.97 -1.36 5.43
C VAL A 118 -27.43 -1.18 6.87
N ASP A 119 -26.81 -1.88 7.82
CA ASP A 119 -27.23 -1.87 9.23
C ASP A 119 -26.51 -0.79 10.04
N GLY A 120 -25.45 -0.20 9.48
CA GLY A 120 -24.74 0.93 10.03
C GLY A 120 -25.58 2.21 9.94
N ARG A 121 -25.31 3.18 10.83
CA ARG A 121 -25.92 4.52 10.78
C ARG A 121 -25.59 5.30 9.52
N SER A 122 -24.68 4.77 8.69
CA SER A 122 -24.25 5.31 7.41
C SER A 122 -23.93 4.15 6.47
N PRO A 123 -24.76 3.86 5.46
CA PRO A 123 -24.48 2.81 4.49
C PRO A 123 -23.12 3.04 3.82
N GLN A 124 -22.28 2.04 3.91
CA GLN A 124 -20.97 2.03 3.29
C GLN A 124 -20.91 0.95 2.23
N GLN A 125 -20.38 1.28 1.07
CA GLN A 125 -20.07 0.29 0.04
C GLN A 125 -18.57 0.09 0.01
N GLN A 126 -18.14 -1.17 0.09
CA GLN A 126 -16.74 -1.54 0.17
C GLN A 126 -16.37 -2.53 -0.94
N TRP A 127 -15.16 -2.37 -1.48
CA TRP A 127 -14.52 -3.29 -2.41
C TRP A 127 -13.15 -3.68 -1.88
N ILE A 128 -12.78 -4.95 -2.02
CA ILE A 128 -11.52 -5.50 -1.50
C ILE A 128 -10.79 -6.22 -2.61
N TRP A 129 -9.49 -5.98 -2.73
CA TRP A 129 -8.55 -6.73 -3.57
C TRP A 129 -7.43 -7.30 -2.73
N HIS A 130 -6.95 -8.47 -3.13
CA HIS A 130 -5.72 -9.09 -2.64
C HIS A 130 -4.78 -9.29 -3.81
N THR A 131 -3.56 -8.74 -3.73
CA THR A 131 -2.54 -8.86 -4.78
C THR A 131 -1.47 -9.91 -4.46
N GLY A 132 -1.57 -10.57 -3.29
CA GLY A 132 -0.53 -11.41 -2.70
C GLY A 132 0.35 -10.63 -1.72
N GLU A 133 0.77 -9.42 -2.08
CA GLU A 133 1.57 -8.54 -1.21
C GLU A 133 0.72 -7.50 -0.48
N ASP A 134 -0.39 -7.08 -1.08
CA ASP A 134 -1.24 -6.00 -0.58
C ASP A 134 -2.68 -6.46 -0.35
N VAL A 135 -3.29 -5.86 0.66
CA VAL A 135 -4.75 -5.75 0.81
C VAL A 135 -5.15 -4.33 0.45
N ILE A 136 -5.94 -4.19 -0.62
CA ILE A 136 -6.45 -2.92 -1.08
C ILE A 136 -7.92 -2.85 -0.71
N THR A 137 -8.34 -1.79 -0.04
CA THR A 137 -9.73 -1.56 0.36
C THR A 137 -10.19 -0.21 -0.16
N ALA A 138 -11.27 -0.20 -0.92
CA ALA A 138 -11.93 1.00 -1.37
C ALA A 138 -13.30 1.12 -0.66
N ILE A 139 -13.59 2.27 -0.07
CA ILE A 139 -14.80 2.52 0.70
C ILE A 139 -15.49 3.79 0.19
N LYS A 140 -16.75 3.66 -0.17
CA LYS A 140 -17.64 4.78 -0.42
C LYS A 140 -18.43 5.07 0.86
N SER A 141 -18.34 6.28 1.39
CA SER A 141 -19.16 6.74 2.50
C SER A 141 -20.32 7.63 2.02
N GLU A 142 -21.37 7.79 2.84
CA GLU A 142 -22.49 8.71 2.54
C GLU A 142 -22.07 10.18 2.47
N GLN A 143 -20.98 10.56 3.13
CA GLN A 143 -20.51 11.95 3.24
C GLN A 143 -19.81 12.46 1.97
N ARG A 144 -20.06 11.85 0.80
CA ARG A 144 -19.43 12.17 -0.49
C ARG A 144 -17.91 11.99 -0.49
N SER A 145 -17.35 11.26 0.47
CA SER A 145 -15.96 10.88 0.50
C SER A 145 -15.74 9.45 0.00
N PHE A 146 -14.64 9.27 -0.68
CA PHE A 146 -14.15 7.98 -1.15
C PHE A 146 -12.77 7.74 -0.54
N LEU A 147 -12.64 6.64 0.19
CA LEU A 147 -11.40 6.23 0.84
C LEU A 147 -10.80 5.05 0.11
N LEU A 148 -9.54 5.17 -0.30
CA LEU A 148 -8.74 4.08 -0.84
C LEU A 148 -7.58 3.81 0.11
N SER A 149 -7.46 2.59 0.63
CA SER A 149 -6.37 2.22 1.52
C SER A 149 -5.61 0.99 1.04
N TYR A 150 -4.31 0.99 1.30
CA TYR A 150 -3.38 -0.09 1.05
C TYR A 150 -2.73 -0.51 2.36
N ARG A 151 -2.59 -1.82 2.56
CA ARG A 151 -1.90 -2.42 3.71
C ARG A 151 -1.13 -3.64 3.22
N PRO A 152 -0.02 -4.03 3.89
CA PRO A 152 0.64 -5.29 3.58
C PRO A 152 -0.30 -6.46 3.82
N SER A 153 -0.26 -7.46 2.96
CA SER A 153 -0.93 -8.73 3.19
C SER A 153 -0.22 -9.46 4.33
N LEU A 154 -0.98 -9.89 5.32
CA LEU A 154 -0.47 -10.75 6.40
C LEU A 154 -0.59 -12.24 6.07
N LEU A 155 -1.12 -12.56 4.89
CA LEU A 155 -1.21 -13.94 4.42
C LEU A 155 0.17 -14.39 3.96
N ASP A 156 0.74 -15.36 4.67
CA ASP A 156 1.94 -16.04 4.23
C ASP A 156 1.56 -16.96 3.06
N PRO A 157 2.14 -16.76 1.85
CA PRO A 157 1.83 -17.59 0.69
C PRO A 157 2.15 -19.08 0.90
N SER A 158 2.96 -19.42 1.90
CA SER A 158 3.32 -20.81 2.23
C SER A 158 2.15 -21.61 2.85
N PHE A 159 1.08 -20.93 3.26
CA PHE A 159 -0.14 -21.58 3.78
C PHE A 159 -1.23 -21.78 2.72
N LEU A 160 -1.01 -21.37 1.47
CA LEU A 160 -1.91 -21.57 0.33
C LEU A 160 -1.41 -22.68 -0.59
#